data_260088c9ab2df3df3f10dd3b5715e0b9
#
_entry.id   260088c9ab2df3df3f10dd3b5715e0b9
#
_cell.length_a   1.000
_cell.length_b   1.000
_cell.length_c   1.000
_cell.angle_alpha   90.00
_cell.angle_beta   90.00
_cell.angle_gamma   90.00
#
_symmetry.space_group_name_H-M   'P 1'
#
loop_
_entity.id
_entity.type
_entity.pdbx_description
1 polymer ?
#
loop_
_entity_poly.entity_id
_entity_poly.type
_entity_poly.pdbx_seq_one_letter_code
_entity_poly.pdbx_strand_id
1 'polypeptide(L)'
;MTAIAAPRGHYRFRHVARMEWIKLRSLRSTWWTLALSAAAAVAIAIAVGLNTPFTSRHEDLTSNVLAGVSAGLLLTGVLGVLMMTSEYTSGMIRATLAAAPNRPLMLAAKAAVFAAVALVLGEATSFIAFFAGSGALRHGIAVPTLSQPGALRAVLLTGASFCLIGLLGMGLGAIIRHTAAAVAVMVGGVYVAVQALAAFAHQLLPYLPIPIVANSLSTTQPVRGDVHALSPWAGLGLLCLYAAVLLAAGGWLLCRRDA
;
A
#
# COMPACT_ATOMS: atom_id res chain seq x y z
N MET A 1 -37.17 -21.64 30.11
CA MET A 1 -35.99 -20.99 29.50
C MET A 1 -36.50 -20.12 28.36
N THR A 2 -36.66 -18.82 28.60
CA THR A 2 -37.13 -17.83 27.61
C THR A 2 -35.95 -17.49 26.71
N ALA A 3 -36.03 -17.91 25.45
CA ALA A 3 -35.04 -17.53 24.44
C ALA A 3 -35.14 -16.01 24.25
N ILE A 4 -34.12 -15.28 24.70
CA ILE A 4 -34.00 -13.87 24.43
C ILE A 4 -33.69 -13.75 22.92
N ALA A 5 -34.68 -13.29 22.15
CA ALA A 5 -34.54 -13.01 20.74
C ALA A 5 -33.42 -11.96 20.58
N ALA A 6 -32.36 -12.34 19.92
CA ALA A 6 -31.27 -11.39 19.59
C ALA A 6 -31.86 -10.22 18.83
N PRO A 7 -31.54 -8.97 19.18
CA PRO A 7 -32.05 -7.81 18.49
C PRO A 7 -31.59 -7.85 17.04
N ARG A 8 -32.53 -7.90 16.09
CA ARG A 8 -32.29 -7.79 14.66
C ARG A 8 -31.95 -6.33 14.33
N GLY A 9 -30.81 -5.87 14.84
CA GLY A 9 -30.27 -4.55 14.48
C GLY A 9 -29.88 -4.54 13.01
N HIS A 10 -30.38 -3.59 12.23
CA HIS A 10 -29.90 -3.36 10.88
C HIS A 10 -28.48 -2.80 10.94
N TYR A 11 -27.47 -3.70 10.85
CA TYR A 11 -26.05 -3.31 10.80
C TYR A 11 -25.78 -2.57 9.48
N ARG A 12 -25.72 -1.24 9.56
CA ARG A 12 -25.36 -0.39 8.42
C ARG A 12 -23.84 -0.30 8.34
N PHE A 13 -23.30 -0.20 7.12
CA PHE A 13 -21.88 -0.02 6.84
C PHE A 13 -21.21 1.01 7.76
N ARG A 14 -21.86 2.18 7.99
CA ARG A 14 -21.33 3.26 8.83
C ARG A 14 -21.05 2.84 10.29
N HIS A 15 -21.84 1.92 10.84
CA HIS A 15 -21.66 1.47 12.22
C HIS A 15 -20.42 0.54 12.33
N VAL A 16 -20.25 -0.33 11.34
CA VAL A 16 -19.08 -1.23 11.27
C VAL A 16 -17.81 -0.41 10.97
N ALA A 17 -17.89 0.54 10.04
CA ALA A 17 -16.77 1.43 9.74
C ALA A 17 -16.35 2.27 10.96
N ARG A 18 -17.33 2.77 11.76
CA ARG A 18 -17.03 3.49 13.01
C ARG A 18 -16.34 2.59 14.04
N MET A 19 -16.75 1.33 14.15
CA MET A 19 -16.11 0.34 15.02
C MET A 19 -14.66 0.10 14.57
N GLU A 20 -14.42 -0.12 13.28
CA GLU A 20 -13.07 -0.32 12.73
C GLU A 20 -12.19 0.93 12.89
N TRP A 21 -12.76 2.12 12.73
CA TRP A 21 -12.07 3.39 13.00
C TRP A 21 -11.60 3.52 14.45
N ILE A 22 -12.48 3.18 15.41
CA ILE A 22 -12.14 3.22 16.83
C ILE A 22 -11.02 2.23 17.15
N LYS A 23 -11.08 1.00 16.59
CA LYS A 23 -10.01 -0.01 16.74
C LYS A 23 -8.69 0.52 16.18
N LEU A 24 -8.68 1.04 14.96
CA LEU A 24 -7.47 1.55 14.32
C LEU A 24 -6.87 2.70 15.13
N ARG A 25 -7.71 3.62 15.61
CA ARG A 25 -7.27 4.77 16.41
C ARG A 25 -6.69 4.36 17.77
N SER A 26 -7.19 3.29 18.39
CA SER A 26 -6.75 2.83 19.71
C SER A 26 -5.41 2.07 19.68
N LEU A 27 -5.02 1.54 18.54
CA LEU A 27 -3.79 0.76 18.38
C LEU A 27 -2.57 1.66 18.16
N ARG A 28 -1.82 1.94 19.22
CA ARG A 28 -0.59 2.75 19.15
C ARG A 28 0.43 2.18 18.15
N SER A 29 0.54 0.86 18.05
CA SER A 29 1.46 0.19 17.11
C SER A 29 1.18 0.56 15.65
N THR A 30 -0.10 0.68 15.27
CA THR A 30 -0.49 1.09 13.91
C THR A 30 0.05 2.48 13.55
N TRP A 31 -0.10 3.44 14.47
CA TRP A 31 0.39 4.80 14.28
C TRP A 31 1.91 4.87 14.24
N TRP A 32 2.59 4.10 15.09
CA TRP A 32 4.05 4.00 15.03
C TRP A 32 4.54 3.38 13.73
N THR A 33 3.88 2.34 13.22
CA THR A 33 4.24 1.74 11.93
C THR A 33 4.02 2.72 10.77
N LEU A 34 2.91 3.46 10.77
CA LEU A 34 2.64 4.48 9.76
C LEU A 34 3.65 5.63 9.84
N ALA A 35 3.96 6.11 11.04
CA ALA A 35 4.97 7.15 11.24
C ALA A 35 6.37 6.69 10.80
N LEU A 36 6.76 5.44 11.13
CA LEU A 36 8.02 4.85 10.70
C LEU A 36 8.07 4.69 9.17
N SER A 37 6.95 4.27 8.56
CA SER A 37 6.82 4.15 7.10
C SER A 37 7.06 5.51 6.42
N ALA A 38 6.42 6.56 6.91
CA ALA A 38 6.59 7.92 6.40
C ALA A 38 8.02 8.43 6.64
N ALA A 39 8.55 8.25 7.85
CA ALA A 39 9.91 8.67 8.19
C ALA A 39 10.97 7.98 7.35
N ALA A 40 10.84 6.67 7.12
CA ALA A 40 11.75 5.91 6.27
C ALA A 40 11.70 6.41 4.82
N ALA A 41 10.51 6.63 4.26
CA ALA A 41 10.35 7.13 2.91
C ALA A 41 11.00 8.52 2.74
N VAL A 42 10.77 9.44 3.68
CA VAL A 42 11.33 10.80 3.65
C VAL A 42 12.84 10.78 3.87
N ALA A 43 13.34 10.00 4.83
CA ALA A 43 14.76 9.89 5.10
C ALA A 43 15.55 9.37 3.88
N ILE A 44 15.01 8.36 3.20
CA ILE A 44 15.65 7.84 1.98
C ILE A 44 15.54 8.86 0.84
N ALA A 45 14.43 9.58 0.70
CA ALA A 45 14.29 10.64 -0.28
C ALA A 45 15.36 11.74 -0.09
N ILE A 46 15.60 12.17 1.15
CA ILE A 46 16.67 13.12 1.50
C ILE A 46 18.04 12.52 1.19
N ALA A 47 18.28 11.26 1.59
CA ALA A 47 19.56 10.60 1.34
C ALA A 47 19.86 10.47 -0.16
N VAL A 48 18.87 10.14 -0.98
CA VAL A 48 18.98 10.10 -2.44
C VAL A 48 19.29 11.49 -2.98
N GLY A 49 18.56 12.54 -2.54
CA GLY A 49 18.79 13.91 -2.95
C GLY A 49 20.24 14.38 -2.67
N LEU A 50 20.74 14.11 -1.46
CA LEU A 50 22.13 14.45 -1.06
C LEU A 50 23.20 13.71 -1.88
N ASN A 51 22.91 12.49 -2.35
CA ASN A 51 23.88 11.64 -3.06
C ASN A 51 23.68 11.64 -4.57
N THR A 52 22.73 12.41 -5.13
CA THR A 52 22.54 12.51 -6.57
C THR A 52 23.75 13.18 -7.21
N PRO A 53 24.45 12.55 -8.19
CA PRO A 53 25.66 13.08 -8.80
C PRO A 53 25.33 14.23 -9.75
N PHE A 54 26.27 15.18 -9.91
CA PHE A 54 26.13 16.36 -10.75
C PHE A 54 25.97 16.05 -12.26
N THR A 55 26.34 14.84 -12.67
CA THR A 55 26.28 14.36 -14.06
C THR A 55 24.89 13.88 -14.48
N SER A 56 23.93 13.82 -13.57
CA SER A 56 22.56 13.29 -13.79
C SER A 56 21.63 14.25 -14.55
N ARG A 57 22.16 15.06 -15.49
CA ARG A 57 21.36 16.03 -16.25
C ARG A 57 20.26 15.42 -17.13
N HIS A 58 20.35 14.12 -17.42
CA HIS A 58 19.39 13.37 -18.24
C HIS A 58 18.56 12.37 -17.45
N GLU A 59 18.74 12.27 -16.13
CA GLU A 59 17.97 11.37 -15.29
C GLU A 59 16.66 12.01 -14.84
N ASP A 60 15.65 11.15 -14.62
CA ASP A 60 14.38 11.58 -14.06
C ASP A 60 14.53 11.87 -12.55
N LEU A 61 14.88 13.12 -12.23
CA LEU A 61 15.11 13.55 -10.86
C LEU A 61 13.86 13.39 -9.96
N THR A 62 12.66 13.49 -10.55
CA THR A 62 11.42 13.23 -9.82
C THR A 62 11.34 11.78 -9.36
N SER A 63 11.64 10.84 -10.26
CA SER A 63 11.68 9.41 -9.93
C SER A 63 12.76 9.11 -8.89
N ASN A 64 13.94 9.68 -9.01
CA ASN A 64 15.04 9.49 -8.06
C ASN A 64 14.65 9.96 -6.65
N VAL A 65 14.12 11.18 -6.52
CA VAL A 65 13.69 11.74 -5.23
C VAL A 65 12.57 10.91 -4.60
N LEU A 66 11.63 10.38 -5.39
CA LEU A 66 10.55 9.56 -4.90
C LEU A 66 10.95 8.08 -4.66
N ALA A 67 12.15 7.63 -5.08
CA ALA A 67 12.57 6.24 -4.94
C ALA A 67 12.54 5.73 -3.48
N GLY A 68 12.76 6.63 -2.50
CA GLY A 68 12.68 6.32 -1.07
C GLY A 68 11.33 5.81 -0.60
N VAL A 69 10.27 6.10 -1.35
CA VAL A 69 8.90 5.67 -1.06
C VAL A 69 8.76 4.14 -1.03
N SER A 70 9.61 3.40 -1.76
CA SER A 70 9.59 1.93 -1.80
C SER A 70 9.68 1.28 -0.42
N ALA A 71 10.50 1.84 0.49
CA ALA A 71 10.61 1.36 1.87
C ALA A 71 9.31 1.62 2.67
N GLY A 72 8.71 2.79 2.49
CA GLY A 72 7.42 3.13 3.10
C GLY A 72 6.30 2.20 2.63
N LEU A 73 6.26 1.88 1.35
CA LEU A 73 5.30 0.95 0.75
C LEU A 73 5.42 -0.46 1.35
N LEU A 74 6.64 -0.95 1.57
CA LEU A 74 6.88 -2.26 2.20
C LEU A 74 6.24 -2.29 3.60
N LEU A 75 6.52 -1.30 4.42
CA LEU A 75 5.99 -1.22 5.78
C LEU A 75 4.45 -1.10 5.78
N THR A 76 3.89 -0.32 4.86
CA THR A 76 2.44 -0.17 4.72
C THR A 76 1.78 -1.46 4.25
N GLY A 77 2.42 -2.21 3.34
CA GLY A 77 1.95 -3.53 2.92
C GLY A 77 1.93 -4.54 4.07
N VAL A 78 3.01 -4.58 4.87
CA VAL A 78 3.06 -5.40 6.09
C VAL A 78 1.99 -4.96 7.09
N LEU A 79 1.77 -3.67 7.27
CA LEU A 79 0.70 -3.17 8.13
C LEU A 79 -0.68 -3.65 7.66
N GLY A 80 -0.95 -3.64 6.35
CA GLY A 80 -2.18 -4.20 5.78
C GLY A 80 -2.37 -5.67 6.17
N VAL A 81 -1.31 -6.49 6.08
CA VAL A 81 -1.33 -7.88 6.55
C VAL A 81 -1.69 -7.94 8.04
N LEU A 82 -0.98 -7.16 8.87
CA LEU A 82 -1.17 -7.16 10.32
C LEU A 82 -2.57 -6.72 10.74
N MET A 83 -3.18 -5.78 10.05
CA MET A 83 -4.54 -5.30 10.32
C MET A 83 -5.59 -6.42 10.22
N MET A 84 -5.31 -7.45 9.43
CA MET A 84 -6.22 -8.61 9.32
C MET A 84 -5.76 -9.76 10.20
N THR A 85 -4.48 -10.11 10.17
CA THR A 85 -3.98 -11.32 10.86
C THR A 85 -3.92 -11.17 12.38
N SER A 86 -3.79 -9.95 12.91
CA SER A 86 -3.82 -9.70 14.36
C SER A 86 -5.15 -10.09 15.01
N GLU A 87 -6.27 -10.00 14.29
CA GLU A 87 -7.56 -10.46 14.80
C GLU A 87 -7.65 -11.97 14.90
N TYR A 88 -6.96 -12.70 14.02
CA TYR A 88 -6.87 -14.16 14.10
C TYR A 88 -5.96 -14.61 15.26
N THR A 89 -4.79 -14.00 15.40
CA THR A 89 -3.82 -14.38 16.44
C THR A 89 -4.30 -14.05 17.86
N SER A 90 -5.06 -12.95 18.01
CA SER A 90 -5.65 -12.57 19.30
C SER A 90 -6.99 -13.25 19.61
N GLY A 91 -7.56 -13.98 18.64
CA GLY A 91 -8.92 -14.56 18.77
C GLY A 91 -10.04 -13.51 18.71
N MET A 92 -9.72 -12.23 18.54
CA MET A 92 -10.72 -11.14 18.45
C MET A 92 -11.67 -11.28 17.26
N ILE A 93 -11.28 -12.05 16.23
CA ILE A 93 -12.13 -12.27 15.06
C ILE A 93 -13.51 -12.80 15.44
N ARG A 94 -13.62 -13.67 16.47
CA ARG A 94 -14.89 -14.21 16.95
C ARG A 94 -15.78 -13.13 17.56
N ALA A 95 -15.21 -12.26 18.38
CA ALA A 95 -15.93 -11.14 18.97
C ALA A 95 -16.37 -10.12 17.89
N THR A 96 -15.50 -9.86 16.91
CA THR A 96 -15.80 -8.97 15.77
C THR A 96 -16.97 -9.53 14.94
N LEU A 97 -16.96 -10.83 14.63
CA LEU A 97 -18.02 -11.49 13.86
C LEU A 97 -19.33 -11.63 14.66
N ALA A 98 -19.27 -11.76 15.98
CA ALA A 98 -20.46 -11.72 16.83
C ALA A 98 -21.11 -10.32 16.83
N ALA A 99 -20.30 -9.25 16.82
CA ALA A 99 -20.77 -7.86 16.75
C ALA A 99 -21.22 -7.46 15.33
N ALA A 100 -20.61 -8.01 14.28
CA ALA A 100 -20.91 -7.73 12.88
C ALA A 100 -21.01 -9.06 12.09
N PRO A 101 -22.17 -9.73 12.10
CA PRO A 101 -22.33 -11.07 11.54
C PRO A 101 -22.20 -11.11 10.00
N ASN A 102 -22.36 -9.96 9.33
CA ASN A 102 -22.14 -9.85 7.89
C ASN A 102 -20.62 -9.75 7.60
N ARG A 103 -19.99 -10.89 7.37
CA ARG A 103 -18.55 -11.06 7.16
C ARG A 103 -18.00 -10.21 6.00
N PRO A 104 -18.62 -10.17 4.78
CA PRO A 104 -18.17 -9.29 3.71
C PRO A 104 -18.27 -7.81 4.06
N LEU A 105 -19.35 -7.41 4.75
CA LEU A 105 -19.53 -6.02 5.18
C LEU A 105 -18.44 -5.60 6.18
N MET A 106 -18.06 -6.50 7.10
CA MET A 106 -16.98 -6.26 8.06
C MET A 106 -15.65 -6.05 7.34
N LEU A 107 -15.28 -6.94 6.39
CA LEU A 107 -14.05 -6.80 5.63
C LEU A 107 -14.05 -5.53 4.77
N ALA A 108 -15.17 -5.22 4.12
CA ALA A 108 -15.31 -4.01 3.31
C ALA A 108 -15.18 -2.73 4.17
N ALA A 109 -15.78 -2.71 5.35
CA ALA A 109 -15.64 -1.57 6.27
C ALA A 109 -14.22 -1.40 6.79
N LYS A 110 -13.55 -2.50 7.16
CA LYS A 110 -12.13 -2.52 7.54
C LYS A 110 -11.23 -2.00 6.41
N ALA A 111 -11.42 -2.51 5.20
CA ALA A 111 -10.68 -2.10 4.02
C ALA A 111 -10.90 -0.61 3.70
N ALA A 112 -12.14 -0.11 3.79
CA ALA A 112 -12.46 1.29 3.53
C ALA A 112 -11.81 2.24 4.56
N VAL A 113 -11.85 1.89 5.84
CA VAL A 113 -11.23 2.69 6.91
C VAL A 113 -9.71 2.71 6.75
N PHE A 114 -9.10 1.55 6.51
CA PHE A 114 -7.67 1.46 6.25
C PHE A 114 -7.28 2.25 4.99
N ALA A 115 -8.03 2.09 3.89
CA ALA A 115 -7.79 2.80 2.64
C ALA A 115 -7.80 4.32 2.81
N ALA A 116 -8.79 4.85 3.54
CA ALA A 116 -8.88 6.29 3.80
C ALA A 116 -7.64 6.81 4.56
N VAL A 117 -7.21 6.10 5.61
CA VAL A 117 -6.02 6.48 6.39
C VAL A 117 -4.75 6.33 5.58
N ALA A 118 -4.58 5.20 4.89
CA ALA A 118 -3.37 4.93 4.10
C ALA A 118 -3.26 5.88 2.89
N LEU A 119 -4.38 6.28 2.28
CA LEU A 119 -4.39 7.25 1.20
C LEU A 119 -3.96 8.64 1.70
N VAL A 120 -4.58 9.14 2.76
CA VAL A 120 -4.26 10.48 3.31
C VAL A 120 -2.80 10.55 3.76
N LEU A 121 -2.33 9.54 4.49
CA LEU A 121 -0.94 9.49 4.96
C LEU A 121 0.04 9.22 3.82
N GLY A 122 -0.33 8.40 2.85
CA GLY A 122 0.46 8.12 1.66
C GLY A 122 0.67 9.37 0.80
N GLU A 123 -0.40 10.14 0.55
CA GLU A 123 -0.31 11.40 -0.16
C GLU A 123 0.55 12.42 0.60
N ALA A 124 0.30 12.60 1.90
CA ALA A 124 1.11 13.48 2.72
C ALA A 124 2.60 13.09 2.70
N THR A 125 2.89 11.78 2.84
CA THR A 125 4.26 11.24 2.78
C THR A 125 4.90 11.49 1.42
N SER A 126 4.18 11.28 0.32
CA SER A 126 4.67 11.47 -1.05
C SER A 126 5.01 12.93 -1.30
N PHE A 127 4.16 13.87 -0.91
CA PHE A 127 4.44 15.31 -1.01
C PHE A 127 5.65 15.70 -0.15
N ILE A 128 5.70 15.27 1.11
CA ILE A 128 6.83 15.58 2.01
C ILE A 128 8.13 14.99 1.45
N ALA A 129 8.13 13.75 0.97
CA ALA A 129 9.29 13.12 0.38
C ALA A 129 9.77 13.86 -0.89
N PHE A 130 8.84 14.29 -1.74
CA PHE A 130 9.14 15.08 -2.93
C PHE A 130 9.82 16.42 -2.57
N PHE A 131 9.24 17.21 -1.67
CA PHE A 131 9.80 18.49 -1.29
C PHE A 131 11.11 18.36 -0.49
N ALA A 132 11.17 17.42 0.44
CA ALA A 132 12.36 17.20 1.26
C ALA A 132 13.54 16.68 0.41
N GLY A 133 13.27 15.71 -0.47
CA GLY A 133 14.29 15.16 -1.37
C GLY A 133 14.74 16.18 -2.42
N SER A 134 13.82 16.95 -3.00
CA SER A 134 14.14 18.04 -3.94
C SER A 134 14.95 19.14 -3.27
N GLY A 135 14.63 19.52 -2.03
CA GLY A 135 15.39 20.50 -1.24
C GLY A 135 16.77 20.01 -0.80
N ALA A 136 16.98 18.70 -0.77
CA ALA A 136 18.26 18.08 -0.44
C ALA A 136 19.21 17.94 -1.63
N LEU A 137 18.77 18.25 -2.85
CA LEU A 137 19.62 18.21 -4.04
C LEU A 137 20.77 19.22 -3.92
N ARG A 138 21.96 18.83 -4.38
CA ARG A 138 23.15 19.67 -4.34
C ARG A 138 22.99 20.90 -5.23
N HIS A 139 23.63 22.01 -4.84
CA HIS A 139 23.65 23.25 -5.63
C HIS A 139 24.14 22.98 -7.07
N GLY A 140 23.41 23.53 -8.05
CA GLY A 140 23.69 23.37 -9.46
C GLY A 140 22.94 22.24 -10.17
N ILE A 141 22.18 21.42 -9.45
CA ILE A 141 21.22 20.47 -10.04
C ILE A 141 19.86 21.16 -10.17
N ALA A 142 19.21 20.98 -11.33
CA ALA A 142 17.87 21.53 -11.54
C ALA A 142 16.87 20.88 -10.58
N VAL A 143 16.27 21.67 -9.70
CA VAL A 143 15.31 21.19 -8.71
C VAL A 143 14.00 20.82 -9.41
N PRO A 144 13.49 19.58 -9.28
CA PRO A 144 12.20 19.23 -9.85
C PRO A 144 11.08 20.02 -9.16
N THR A 145 10.12 20.50 -9.96
CA THR A 145 8.97 21.26 -9.50
C THR A 145 7.67 20.55 -9.86
N LEU A 146 6.62 20.76 -9.08
CA LEU A 146 5.30 20.18 -9.37
C LEU A 146 4.68 20.65 -10.69
N SER A 147 5.14 21.79 -11.21
CA SER A 147 4.72 22.34 -12.50
C SER A 147 5.34 21.61 -13.72
N GLN A 148 6.37 20.79 -13.50
CA GLN A 148 6.94 19.98 -14.57
C GLN A 148 5.94 18.93 -15.05
N PRO A 149 5.90 18.65 -16.37
CA PRO A 149 5.00 17.65 -16.92
C PRO A 149 5.19 16.28 -16.23
N GLY A 150 4.13 15.74 -15.66
CA GLY A 150 4.14 14.43 -15.01
C GLY A 150 4.58 14.42 -13.54
N ALA A 151 5.19 15.48 -12.99
CA ALA A 151 5.65 15.48 -11.59
C ALA A 151 4.49 15.36 -10.60
N LEU A 152 3.45 16.18 -10.73
CA LEU A 152 2.26 16.09 -9.88
C LEU A 152 1.59 14.71 -9.99
N ARG A 153 1.48 14.17 -11.21
CA ARG A 153 0.97 12.81 -11.42
C ARG A 153 1.83 11.78 -10.66
N ALA A 154 3.15 11.85 -10.77
CA ALA A 154 4.05 10.92 -10.09
C ALA A 154 3.86 10.98 -8.57
N VAL A 155 3.75 12.16 -7.97
CA VAL A 155 3.50 12.33 -6.54
C VAL A 155 2.16 11.74 -6.12
N LEU A 156 1.07 12.03 -6.85
CA LEU A 156 -0.27 11.51 -6.53
C LEU A 156 -0.36 9.98 -6.70
N LEU A 157 0.17 9.43 -7.79
CA LEU A 157 0.15 7.97 -7.99
C LEU A 157 1.01 7.24 -6.96
N THR A 158 2.08 7.86 -6.51
CA THR A 158 2.93 7.36 -5.43
C THR A 158 2.15 7.31 -4.11
N GLY A 159 1.48 8.39 -3.74
CA GLY A 159 0.62 8.44 -2.54
C GLY A 159 -0.49 7.40 -2.58
N ALA A 160 -1.19 7.28 -3.72
CA ALA A 160 -2.22 6.25 -3.93
C ALA A 160 -1.68 4.82 -3.81
N SER A 161 -0.41 4.59 -4.20
CA SER A 161 0.23 3.28 -4.11
C SER A 161 0.35 2.79 -2.67
N PHE A 162 0.51 3.66 -1.66
CA PHE A 162 0.48 3.27 -0.24
C PHE A 162 -0.85 2.61 0.13
N CYS A 163 -1.95 3.20 -0.30
CA CYS A 163 -3.28 2.64 -0.09
C CYS A 163 -3.42 1.26 -0.75
N LEU A 164 -3.05 1.15 -2.02
CA LEU A 164 -3.25 -0.08 -2.81
C LEU A 164 -2.36 -1.23 -2.34
N ILE A 165 -1.09 -0.97 -2.05
CA ILE A 165 -0.16 -1.98 -1.52
C ILE A 165 -0.60 -2.43 -0.11
N GLY A 166 -1.10 -1.51 0.71
CA GLY A 166 -1.67 -1.86 2.00
C GLY A 166 -2.93 -2.72 1.90
N LEU A 167 -3.85 -2.39 0.98
CA LEU A 167 -5.05 -3.20 0.71
C LEU A 167 -4.71 -4.58 0.14
N LEU A 168 -3.69 -4.67 -0.71
CA LEU A 168 -3.15 -5.94 -1.22
C LEU A 168 -2.64 -6.80 -0.06
N GLY A 169 -1.87 -6.22 0.87
CA GLY A 169 -1.43 -6.89 2.10
C GLY A 169 -2.60 -7.35 2.97
N MET A 170 -3.64 -6.53 3.14
CA MET A 170 -4.84 -6.89 3.89
C MET A 170 -5.59 -8.08 3.25
N GLY A 171 -5.70 -8.10 1.91
CA GLY A 171 -6.29 -9.21 1.17
C GLY A 171 -5.50 -10.51 1.37
N LEU A 172 -4.16 -10.46 1.31
CA LEU A 172 -3.29 -11.61 1.61
C LEU A 172 -3.49 -12.09 3.05
N GLY A 173 -3.55 -11.17 4.03
CA GLY A 173 -3.82 -11.51 5.43
C GLY A 173 -5.17 -12.20 5.63
N ALA A 174 -6.21 -11.78 4.91
CA ALA A 174 -7.54 -12.38 4.94
C ALA A 174 -7.56 -13.81 4.37
N ILE A 175 -6.76 -14.08 3.34
CA ILE A 175 -6.65 -15.39 2.68
C ILE A 175 -5.83 -16.36 3.54
N ILE A 176 -4.64 -15.94 3.98
CA ILE A 176 -3.63 -16.80 4.62
C ILE A 176 -3.93 -17.02 6.11
N ARG A 177 -4.47 -15.98 6.80
CA ARG A 177 -4.88 -16.02 8.23
C ARG A 177 -3.73 -16.28 9.23
N HIS A 178 -2.53 -16.45 8.78
CA HIS A 178 -1.34 -16.68 9.60
C HIS A 178 -0.33 -15.55 9.37
N THR A 179 0.05 -14.84 10.43
CA THR A 179 0.83 -13.59 10.32
C THR A 179 2.17 -13.79 9.63
N ALA A 180 2.97 -14.75 10.11
CA ALA A 180 4.31 -14.98 9.54
C ALA A 180 4.25 -15.40 8.07
N ALA A 181 3.31 -16.29 7.70
CA ALA A 181 3.14 -16.73 6.33
C ALA A 181 2.65 -15.58 5.42
N ALA A 182 1.69 -14.78 5.88
CA ALA A 182 1.16 -13.67 5.10
C ALA A 182 2.21 -12.56 4.89
N VAL A 183 3.02 -12.25 5.91
CA VAL A 183 4.15 -11.33 5.80
C VAL A 183 5.22 -11.89 4.87
N ALA A 184 5.56 -13.18 4.98
CA ALA A 184 6.51 -13.82 4.09
C ALA A 184 6.08 -13.78 2.61
N VAL A 185 4.79 -14.03 2.33
CA VAL A 185 4.23 -13.91 0.97
C VAL A 185 4.21 -12.46 0.51
N MET A 186 3.89 -11.50 1.38
CA MET A 186 3.91 -10.08 1.05
C MET A 186 5.33 -9.62 0.72
N VAL A 187 6.30 -9.90 1.57
CA VAL A 187 7.70 -9.49 1.36
C VAL A 187 8.34 -10.33 0.27
N GLY A 188 8.24 -11.65 0.35
CA GLY A 188 8.85 -12.57 -0.62
C GLY A 188 8.21 -12.50 -2.00
N GLY A 189 6.88 -12.55 -2.08
CA GLY A 189 6.14 -12.58 -3.34
C GLY A 189 6.07 -11.22 -4.04
N VAL A 190 5.85 -10.15 -3.29
CA VAL A 190 5.66 -8.81 -3.90
C VAL A 190 6.97 -8.08 -4.14
N TYR A 191 7.98 -8.26 -3.26
CA TYR A 191 9.25 -7.53 -3.35
C TYR A 191 10.41 -8.41 -3.84
N VAL A 192 10.65 -9.58 -3.22
CA VAL A 192 11.83 -10.41 -3.56
C VAL A 192 11.64 -11.17 -4.86
N ALA A 193 10.44 -11.69 -5.15
CA ALA A 193 10.17 -12.42 -6.37
C ALA A 193 10.41 -11.59 -7.65
N VAL A 194 10.29 -10.25 -7.56
CA VAL A 194 10.60 -9.33 -8.67
C VAL A 194 12.05 -9.51 -9.13
N GLN A 195 13.00 -9.67 -8.21
CA GLN A 195 14.41 -9.82 -8.55
C GLN A 195 14.68 -11.15 -9.26
N ALA A 196 14.03 -12.23 -8.82
CA ALA A 196 14.16 -13.54 -9.46
C ALA A 196 13.50 -13.53 -10.86
N LEU A 197 12.30 -12.95 -10.99
CA LEU A 197 11.60 -12.88 -12.28
C LEU A 197 12.31 -11.96 -13.29
N ALA A 198 13.04 -10.94 -12.83
CA ALA A 198 13.84 -10.09 -13.69
C ALA A 198 14.92 -10.88 -14.45
N ALA A 199 15.44 -11.96 -13.84
CA ALA A 199 16.46 -12.81 -14.46
C ALA A 199 15.90 -13.82 -15.48
N PHE A 200 14.66 -14.32 -15.25
CA PHE A 200 14.12 -15.43 -16.04
C PHE A 200 12.91 -15.06 -16.91
N ALA A 201 12.15 -14.04 -16.52
CA ALA A 201 10.89 -13.71 -17.17
C ALA A 201 10.66 -12.18 -17.19
N HIS A 202 11.61 -11.44 -17.74
CA HIS A 202 11.58 -9.96 -17.78
C HIS A 202 10.32 -9.39 -18.42
N GLN A 203 9.67 -10.14 -19.32
CA GLN A 203 8.40 -9.74 -19.95
C GLN A 203 7.24 -9.60 -18.97
N LEU A 204 7.29 -10.26 -17.79
CA LEU A 204 6.27 -10.19 -16.75
C LEU A 204 6.47 -9.00 -15.80
N LEU A 205 7.65 -8.39 -15.80
CA LEU A 205 7.98 -7.28 -14.89
C LEU A 205 6.99 -6.13 -14.92
N PRO A 206 6.49 -5.65 -16.09
CA PRO A 206 5.55 -4.54 -16.14
C PRO A 206 4.23 -4.78 -15.41
N TYR A 207 3.89 -6.05 -15.16
CA TYR A 207 2.64 -6.46 -14.49
C TYR A 207 2.80 -6.71 -12.99
N LEU A 208 4.02 -6.67 -12.45
CA LEU A 208 4.26 -6.89 -11.03
C LEU A 208 4.03 -5.61 -10.22
N PRO A 209 3.55 -5.72 -8.95
CA PRO A 209 3.17 -4.56 -8.15
C PRO A 209 4.29 -3.51 -7.99
N ILE A 210 5.52 -3.93 -7.67
CA ILE A 210 6.62 -2.99 -7.44
C ILE A 210 7.11 -2.30 -8.72
N PRO A 211 7.34 -2.98 -9.87
CA PRO A 211 7.59 -2.33 -11.14
C PRO A 211 6.48 -1.37 -11.59
N ILE A 212 5.20 -1.71 -11.34
CA ILE A 212 4.08 -0.81 -11.61
C ILE A 212 4.24 0.50 -10.82
N VAL A 213 4.54 0.40 -9.52
CA VAL A 213 4.79 1.58 -8.69
C VAL A 213 6.01 2.33 -9.19
N ALA A 214 7.12 1.67 -9.45
CA ALA A 214 8.34 2.29 -9.97
C ALA A 214 8.10 3.06 -11.28
N ASN A 215 7.26 2.49 -12.17
CA ASN A 215 6.86 3.18 -13.40
C ASN A 215 5.93 4.39 -13.13
N SER A 216 5.14 4.35 -12.07
CA SER A 216 4.29 5.49 -11.68
C SER A 216 5.08 6.69 -11.19
N LEU A 217 6.28 6.46 -10.62
CA LEU A 217 7.21 7.51 -10.17
C LEU A 217 7.85 8.26 -11.35
N SER A 218 7.97 7.63 -12.52
CA SER A 218 8.68 8.16 -13.66
C SER A 218 7.89 9.27 -14.35
N THR A 219 8.55 10.38 -14.65
CA THR A 219 8.01 11.47 -15.49
C THR A 219 8.30 11.22 -16.95
N THR A 220 9.36 10.47 -17.27
CA THR A 220 9.73 10.04 -18.62
C THR A 220 9.26 8.61 -18.84
N GLN A 221 8.89 8.25 -20.04
CA GLN A 221 8.59 6.86 -20.36
C GLN A 221 9.89 6.04 -20.30
N PRO A 222 9.98 5.00 -19.45
CA PRO A 222 11.17 4.19 -19.41
C PRO A 222 11.29 3.38 -20.70
N VAL A 223 12.21 3.79 -21.55
CA VAL A 223 12.66 3.01 -22.71
C VAL A 223 13.66 1.97 -22.18
N ARG A 224 13.17 0.85 -21.66
CA ARG A 224 14.00 -0.30 -21.33
C ARG A 224 13.78 -1.39 -22.39
N GLY A 225 14.50 -1.30 -23.49
CA GLY A 225 14.48 -2.36 -24.51
C GLY A 225 13.09 -2.65 -25.09
N ASP A 226 12.84 -3.90 -25.48
CA ASP A 226 11.61 -4.34 -26.15
C ASP A 226 10.37 -4.50 -25.25
N VAL A 227 10.50 -4.19 -23.95
CA VAL A 227 9.38 -4.34 -23.00
C VAL A 227 8.68 -3.00 -22.80
N HIS A 228 7.50 -2.86 -23.39
CA HIS A 228 6.65 -1.69 -23.16
C HIS A 228 6.14 -1.66 -21.71
N ALA A 229 6.58 -0.68 -20.94
CA ALA A 229 5.99 -0.43 -19.62
C ALA A 229 4.53 0.01 -19.77
N LEU A 230 3.69 -0.42 -18.84
CA LEU A 230 2.30 0.03 -18.78
C LEU A 230 2.24 1.54 -18.58
N SER A 231 1.23 2.20 -19.16
CA SER A 231 1.01 3.60 -18.81
C SER A 231 0.77 3.71 -17.29
N PRO A 232 1.22 4.81 -16.63
CA PRO A 232 1.07 4.96 -15.18
C PRO A 232 -0.36 4.76 -14.66
N TRP A 233 -1.36 5.20 -15.42
CA TRP A 233 -2.76 5.02 -15.09
C TRP A 233 -3.24 3.57 -15.25
N ALA A 234 -2.78 2.88 -16.30
CA ALA A 234 -3.07 1.45 -16.48
C ALA A 234 -2.42 0.61 -15.38
N GLY A 235 -1.21 0.96 -14.97
CA GLY A 235 -0.53 0.33 -13.83
C GLY A 235 -1.32 0.51 -12.53
N LEU A 236 -1.78 1.73 -12.23
CA LEU A 236 -2.63 1.97 -11.05
C LEU A 236 -3.93 1.15 -11.12
N GLY A 237 -4.59 1.10 -12.28
CA GLY A 237 -5.79 0.28 -12.49
C GLY A 237 -5.53 -1.21 -12.25
N LEU A 238 -4.38 -1.71 -12.66
CA LEU A 238 -3.97 -3.10 -12.41
C LEU A 238 -3.71 -3.37 -10.92
N LEU A 239 -3.09 -2.43 -10.19
CA LEU A 239 -2.94 -2.53 -8.74
C LEU A 239 -4.29 -2.51 -8.02
N CYS A 240 -5.23 -1.67 -8.46
CA CYS A 240 -6.61 -1.68 -7.95
C CYS A 240 -7.27 -3.04 -8.17
N LEU A 241 -7.10 -3.63 -9.36
CA LEU A 241 -7.63 -4.95 -9.67
C LEU A 241 -7.03 -6.02 -8.75
N TYR A 242 -5.71 -6.03 -8.53
CA TYR A 242 -5.06 -6.97 -7.61
C TYR A 242 -5.58 -6.86 -6.20
N ALA A 243 -5.68 -5.63 -5.67
CA ALA A 243 -6.23 -5.40 -4.34
C ALA A 243 -7.69 -5.85 -4.24
N ALA A 244 -8.52 -5.55 -5.23
CA ALA A 244 -9.91 -5.95 -5.28
C ALA A 244 -10.09 -7.47 -5.34
N VAL A 245 -9.30 -8.16 -6.19
CA VAL A 245 -9.35 -9.63 -6.31
C VAL A 245 -8.94 -10.30 -5.01
N LEU A 246 -7.85 -9.85 -4.37
CA LEU A 246 -7.40 -10.43 -3.11
C LEU A 246 -8.38 -10.18 -1.97
N LEU A 247 -8.97 -8.98 -1.87
CA LEU A 247 -10.00 -8.67 -0.88
C LEU A 247 -11.29 -9.47 -1.13
N ALA A 248 -11.70 -9.62 -2.39
CA ALA A 248 -12.87 -10.43 -2.75
C ALA A 248 -12.65 -11.91 -2.42
N ALA A 249 -11.49 -12.46 -2.77
CA ALA A 249 -11.11 -13.83 -2.42
C ALA A 249 -11.03 -14.03 -0.90
N GLY A 250 -10.43 -13.08 -0.17
CA GLY A 250 -10.41 -13.08 1.30
C GLY A 250 -11.81 -13.05 1.90
N GLY A 251 -12.69 -12.20 1.39
CA GLY A 251 -14.10 -12.10 1.81
C GLY A 251 -14.88 -13.38 1.54
N TRP A 252 -14.68 -13.98 0.38
CA TRP A 252 -15.31 -15.26 0.03
C TRP A 252 -14.84 -16.41 0.94
N LEU A 253 -13.53 -16.49 1.21
CA LEU A 253 -12.98 -17.47 2.14
C LEU A 253 -13.43 -17.25 3.58
N LEU A 254 -13.65 -15.99 3.99
CA LEU A 254 -14.23 -15.65 5.28
C LEU A 254 -15.65 -16.22 5.45
N CYS A 255 -16.43 -16.26 4.36
CA CYS A 255 -17.78 -16.83 4.39
C CYS A 255 -17.80 -18.35 4.44
N ARG A 256 -16.82 -19.00 3.81
CA ARG A 256 -16.77 -20.47 3.66
C ARG A 256 -16.02 -21.19 4.77
N ARG A 257 -15.07 -20.53 5.41
CA ARG A 257 -14.26 -21.10 6.50
C ARG A 257 -14.76 -20.59 7.84
N ASP A 258 -14.92 -21.48 8.81
CA ASP A 258 -15.22 -21.10 10.19
C ASP A 258 -14.04 -20.35 10.81
N ALA A 259 -14.36 -19.38 11.69
CA ALA A 259 -13.39 -18.53 12.37
C ALA A 259 -13.07 -19.08 13.77
#